data_c0b30361dea65b8c5cf4de3e37805d9e
#
_entry.id   c0b30361dea65b8c5cf4de3e37805d9e
#
_cell.length_a   1.000
_cell.length_b   1.000
_cell.length_c   1.000
_cell.angle_alpha   90.00
_cell.angle_beta   90.00
_cell.angle_gamma   90.00
#
_symmetry.space_group_name_H-M   'P 1'
#
loop_
_entity.id
_entity.type
_entity.pdbx_description
1 polymer ?
#
loop_
_entity_poly.entity_id
_entity_poly.type
_entity_poly.pdbx_seq_one_letter_code
_entity_poly.pdbx_strand_id
1 'polypeptide(L)'
;MLSSNYSTRKVCHLCEAVKYGAGPPFDDFGAGACHRNTSRDHNSYMLGFATPPPLSLIPGFQLCMLVCDPMHCLHLGVLQWAVGNALVLLSGEGRWGVFEGQRKHKLDKSLRVAYSEFQPWCRCRAISTSQPVFTANSVNRGESPNYFPEFKGKASNTRWVTMWLCDVLYHIGPRTEAALFWGLCEMLHIMHVFPGPWLTGRVAQRFARACRVALLSYGCLARAAKADCLPLWGVKPKHHQLDHLGEVVARTHLHPGYAWAFCDEDFNGRICKVAAACMHPHVFSLRVLEKYSLKVWLSLEDARTDSVNPPWKT
;
A
#
# COMPACT_ATOMS: atom_id res chain seq x y z
N MET A 1 -6.59 -15.23 -12.47
CA MET A 1 -6.63 -14.36 -11.29
C MET A 1 -5.61 -14.84 -10.29
N LEU A 2 -4.55 -14.09 -10.06
CA LEU A 2 -3.56 -14.37 -9.02
C LEU A 2 -4.15 -13.87 -7.69
N SER A 3 -5.15 -14.56 -7.16
CA SER A 3 -5.70 -14.21 -5.86
C SER A 3 -4.76 -14.72 -4.78
N SER A 4 -3.94 -13.84 -4.23
CA SER A 4 -3.41 -14.03 -2.89
C SER A 4 -4.58 -13.93 -1.91
N ASN A 5 -5.41 -14.96 -1.89
CA ASN A 5 -6.53 -15.02 -0.99
C ASN A 5 -5.97 -15.13 0.44
N TYR A 6 -6.32 -14.17 1.31
CA TYR A 6 -5.89 -14.15 2.71
C TYR A 6 -6.25 -15.45 3.48
N SER A 7 -7.15 -16.26 2.95
CA SER A 7 -7.58 -17.54 3.50
C SER A 7 -6.75 -18.75 3.03
N THR A 8 -5.93 -18.61 1.98
CA THR A 8 -5.13 -19.72 1.46
C THR A 8 -3.84 -19.94 2.23
N ARG A 9 -3.35 -21.20 2.27
CA ARG A 9 -2.07 -21.54 2.87
C ARG A 9 -0.90 -20.87 2.14
N LYS A 10 -0.86 -20.95 0.80
CA LYS A 10 0.14 -20.30 -0.04
C LYS A 10 -0.23 -18.83 -0.23
N VAL A 11 0.66 -17.92 0.12
CA VAL A 11 0.41 -16.47 0.12
C VAL A 11 1.07 -15.75 -1.04
N CYS A 12 1.95 -16.42 -1.76
CA CYS A 12 2.75 -15.82 -2.83
C CYS A 12 2.68 -16.66 -4.11
N HIS A 13 2.64 -15.97 -5.25
CA HIS A 13 2.75 -16.60 -6.57
C HIS A 13 4.19 -16.63 -7.08
N LEU A 14 5.08 -15.82 -6.50
CA LEU A 14 6.48 -15.72 -6.91
C LEU A 14 7.42 -16.69 -6.17
N CYS A 15 6.98 -17.24 -5.03
CA CYS A 15 7.78 -18.17 -4.23
C CYS A 15 6.88 -19.18 -3.48
N GLU A 16 7.49 -20.08 -2.72
CA GLU A 16 6.78 -21.12 -1.94
C GLU A 16 6.38 -20.68 -0.53
N ALA A 17 6.36 -19.36 -0.24
CA ALA A 17 6.01 -18.83 1.06
C ALA A 17 4.60 -19.26 1.49
N VAL A 18 4.51 -19.69 2.76
CA VAL A 18 3.26 -20.19 3.36
C VAL A 18 2.90 -19.43 4.62
N LYS A 19 1.60 -19.38 4.90
CA LYS A 19 1.06 -18.73 6.09
C LYS A 19 1.14 -19.62 7.33
N TYR A 20 1.02 -20.93 7.13
CA TYR A 20 1.05 -21.93 8.21
C TYR A 20 1.45 -23.31 7.67
N GLY A 21 1.91 -24.17 8.57
CA GLY A 21 2.33 -25.54 8.23
C GLY A 21 3.76 -25.63 7.69
N ALA A 22 4.11 -26.76 7.09
CA ALA A 22 5.44 -26.98 6.53
C ALA A 22 5.68 -26.11 5.29
N GLY A 23 6.77 -25.37 5.25
CA GLY A 23 7.21 -24.49 4.18
C GLY A 23 7.84 -23.20 4.70
N PRO A 24 8.45 -22.40 3.82
CA PRO A 24 9.05 -21.12 4.19
C PRO A 24 8.01 -20.16 4.77
N PRO A 25 8.19 -19.61 5.98
CA PRO A 25 7.24 -18.64 6.53
C PRO A 25 7.23 -17.36 5.70
N PHE A 26 6.04 -16.81 5.48
CA PHE A 26 5.86 -15.58 4.67
C PHE A 26 6.25 -14.30 5.42
N ASP A 27 6.36 -14.35 6.73
CA ASP A 27 6.62 -13.25 7.65
C ASP A 27 8.09 -13.19 8.14
N ASP A 28 8.94 -14.01 7.56
CA ASP A 28 10.40 -13.92 7.76
C ASP A 28 11.00 -12.95 6.73
N PHE A 29 11.46 -11.79 7.21
CA PHE A 29 12.10 -10.74 6.39
C PHE A 29 13.63 -10.70 6.57
N GLY A 30 14.20 -11.69 7.25
CA GLY A 30 15.64 -11.80 7.47
C GLY A 30 16.44 -11.95 6.18
N ALA A 31 17.74 -11.66 6.22
CA ALA A 31 18.62 -11.82 5.06
C ALA A 31 18.68 -13.30 4.59
N GLY A 32 18.54 -14.25 5.52
CA GLY A 32 18.50 -15.70 5.25
C GLY A 32 17.11 -16.29 5.12
N ALA A 33 16.08 -15.47 4.88
CA ALA A 33 14.70 -15.95 4.77
C ALA A 33 14.57 -17.05 3.71
N CYS A 34 14.12 -18.24 4.12
CA CYS A 34 14.08 -19.44 3.27
C CYS A 34 13.24 -19.27 2.01
N HIS A 35 12.19 -18.42 2.03
CA HIS A 35 11.35 -18.19 0.86
C HIS A 35 12.12 -17.60 -0.33
N ARG A 36 13.23 -16.86 -0.10
CA ARG A 36 14.06 -16.26 -1.16
C ARG A 36 14.71 -17.32 -2.04
N ASN A 37 15.04 -18.48 -1.45
CA ASN A 37 15.63 -19.63 -2.16
C ASN A 37 14.58 -20.46 -2.92
N THR A 38 13.30 -20.12 -2.78
CA THR A 38 12.18 -20.82 -3.43
C THR A 38 11.51 -19.96 -4.50
N SER A 39 12.19 -18.91 -4.98
CA SER A 39 11.71 -18.07 -6.08
C SER A 39 11.49 -18.92 -7.33
N ARG A 40 10.32 -18.76 -7.94
CA ARG A 40 9.94 -19.50 -9.14
C ARG A 40 10.56 -18.86 -10.37
N ASP A 41 11.09 -19.69 -11.26
CA ASP A 41 11.35 -19.29 -12.63
C ASP A 41 10.06 -19.36 -13.48
N HIS A 42 10.15 -18.91 -14.73
CA HIS A 42 9.00 -18.89 -15.64
C HIS A 42 8.44 -20.31 -15.87
N ASN A 43 9.30 -21.31 -16.09
CA ASN A 43 8.88 -22.67 -16.40
C ASN A 43 8.21 -23.34 -15.19
N SER A 44 8.81 -23.26 -14.01
CA SER A 44 8.22 -23.82 -12.79
C SER A 44 6.91 -23.15 -12.42
N TYR A 45 6.77 -21.86 -12.72
CA TYR A 45 5.50 -21.15 -12.57
C TYR A 45 4.43 -21.69 -13.50
N MET A 46 4.75 -21.88 -14.79
CA MET A 46 3.82 -22.35 -15.81
C MET A 46 3.37 -23.80 -15.55
N LEU A 47 4.27 -24.68 -15.08
CA LEU A 47 3.94 -26.06 -14.70
C LEU A 47 2.93 -26.18 -13.55
N GLY A 48 2.75 -25.11 -12.76
CA GLY A 48 1.77 -25.06 -11.68
C GLY A 48 0.30 -24.94 -12.15
N PHE A 49 0.03 -24.80 -13.45
CA PHE A 49 -1.31 -24.61 -14.00
C PHE A 49 -1.72 -25.75 -14.92
N ALA A 50 -2.91 -26.31 -14.70
CA ALA A 50 -3.51 -27.28 -15.62
C ALA A 50 -3.86 -26.64 -16.97
N THR A 51 -4.20 -25.35 -16.97
CA THR A 51 -4.44 -24.54 -18.17
C THR A 51 -3.61 -23.27 -18.07
N PRO A 52 -2.82 -22.91 -19.10
CA PRO A 52 -1.99 -21.71 -19.07
C PRO A 52 -2.81 -20.46 -18.74
N PRO A 53 -2.31 -19.58 -17.84
CA PRO A 53 -2.96 -18.31 -17.57
C PRO A 53 -3.07 -17.45 -18.84
N PRO A 54 -4.14 -16.67 -19.06
CA PRO A 54 -4.31 -15.88 -20.28
C PRO A 54 -3.13 -14.96 -20.60
N LEU A 55 -2.49 -14.37 -19.58
CA LEU A 55 -1.29 -13.53 -19.77
C LEU A 55 -0.10 -14.28 -20.36
N SER A 56 0.04 -15.57 -20.09
CA SER A 56 1.13 -16.39 -20.63
C SER A 56 0.98 -16.69 -22.13
N LEU A 57 -0.20 -16.44 -22.70
CA LEU A 57 -0.46 -16.57 -24.14
C LEU A 57 0.04 -15.35 -24.93
N ILE A 58 0.44 -14.28 -24.23
CA ILE A 58 1.04 -13.09 -24.86
C ILE A 58 2.47 -13.44 -25.28
N PRO A 59 2.84 -13.29 -26.58
CA PRO A 59 4.19 -13.55 -27.03
C PRO A 59 5.22 -12.74 -26.25
N GLY A 60 6.27 -13.40 -25.76
CA GLY A 60 7.33 -12.76 -24.98
C GLY A 60 7.04 -12.57 -23.49
N PHE A 61 5.85 -13.00 -23.00
CA PHE A 61 5.57 -12.92 -21.56
C PHE A 61 6.58 -13.75 -20.75
N GLN A 62 7.09 -13.16 -19.68
CA GLN A 62 7.96 -13.80 -18.71
C GLN A 62 7.48 -13.50 -17.28
N LEU A 63 7.66 -14.44 -16.34
CA LEU A 63 7.25 -14.28 -14.95
C LEU A 63 7.87 -13.02 -14.30
N CYS A 64 9.09 -12.67 -14.68
CA CYS A 64 9.77 -11.48 -14.17
C CYS A 64 9.08 -10.15 -14.55
N MET A 65 8.13 -10.16 -15.49
CA MET A 65 7.31 -9.00 -15.84
C MET A 65 6.17 -8.78 -14.82
N LEU A 66 5.88 -9.76 -13.97
CA LEU A 66 4.92 -9.59 -12.88
C LEU A 66 5.57 -8.86 -11.71
N VAL A 67 5.22 -7.61 -11.54
CA VAL A 67 5.68 -6.78 -10.43
C VAL A 67 4.54 -6.60 -9.43
N CYS A 68 4.84 -6.69 -8.13
CA CYS A 68 3.86 -6.36 -7.10
C CYS A 68 3.51 -4.87 -7.18
N ASP A 69 2.23 -4.56 -7.28
CA ASP A 69 1.76 -3.18 -7.37
C ASP A 69 2.04 -2.40 -6.06
N PRO A 70 2.85 -1.33 -6.11
CA PRO A 70 3.17 -0.55 -4.92
C PRO A 70 1.97 0.15 -4.30
N MET A 71 0.93 0.51 -5.07
CA MET A 71 -0.27 1.10 -4.49
C MET A 71 -0.95 0.11 -3.55
N HIS A 72 -1.11 -1.15 -3.97
CA HIS A 72 -1.80 -2.16 -3.16
C HIS A 72 -0.93 -2.77 -2.08
N CYS A 73 0.38 -3.03 -2.31
CA CYS A 73 1.22 -3.64 -1.29
C CYS A 73 1.76 -2.62 -0.28
N LEU A 74 2.10 -1.40 -0.70
CA LEU A 74 2.63 -0.35 0.18
C LEU A 74 1.52 0.59 0.66
N HIS A 75 0.87 1.39 -0.23
CA HIS A 75 -0.05 2.45 0.19
C HIS A 75 -1.34 1.93 0.84
N LEU A 76 -2.04 0.96 0.22
CA LEU A 76 -3.23 0.27 0.74
C LEU A 76 -2.88 -1.04 1.47
N GLY A 77 -1.63 -1.20 1.83
CA GLY A 77 -1.09 -2.34 2.53
C GLY A 77 -0.31 -1.93 3.75
N VAL A 78 1.01 -2.04 3.66
CA VAL A 78 1.91 -1.86 4.81
C VAL A 78 1.74 -0.51 5.50
N LEU A 79 1.52 0.60 4.76
CA LEU A 79 1.29 1.92 5.34
C LEU A 79 0.02 1.95 6.19
N GLN A 80 -1.11 1.39 5.71
CA GLN A 80 -2.36 1.38 6.49
C GLN A 80 -2.21 0.62 7.80
N TRP A 81 -1.51 -0.53 7.75
CA TRP A 81 -1.22 -1.31 8.97
C TRP A 81 -0.26 -0.58 9.90
N ALA A 82 0.84 -0.01 9.38
CA ALA A 82 1.81 0.73 10.19
C ALA A 82 1.16 1.95 10.87
N VAL A 83 0.44 2.77 10.10
CA VAL A 83 -0.27 3.96 10.60
C VAL A 83 -1.31 3.60 11.66
N GLY A 84 -2.16 2.61 11.39
CA GLY A 84 -3.20 2.18 12.34
C GLY A 84 -2.60 1.73 13.68
N ASN A 85 -1.55 0.90 13.61
CA ASN A 85 -0.86 0.42 14.81
C ASN A 85 -0.15 1.55 15.57
N ALA A 86 0.57 2.44 14.89
CA ALA A 86 1.25 3.56 15.55
C ALA A 86 0.28 4.52 16.23
N LEU A 87 -0.84 4.87 15.57
CA LEU A 87 -1.87 5.73 16.16
C LEU A 87 -2.45 5.11 17.43
N VAL A 88 -2.75 3.81 17.43
CA VAL A 88 -3.29 3.11 18.62
C VAL A 88 -2.25 3.00 19.73
N LEU A 89 -1.00 2.64 19.38
CA LEU A 89 0.10 2.50 20.33
C LEU A 89 0.39 3.84 21.03
N LEU A 90 0.65 4.90 20.26
CA LEU A 90 0.97 6.24 20.79
C LEU A 90 -0.20 6.83 21.58
N SER A 91 -1.46 6.56 21.20
CA SER A 91 -2.64 6.90 22.00
C SER A 91 -2.63 6.17 23.35
N GLY A 92 -2.27 4.89 23.37
CA GLY A 92 -2.15 4.10 24.59
C GLY A 92 -1.02 4.55 25.50
N GLU A 93 0.08 5.03 24.93
CA GLU A 93 1.21 5.62 25.67
C GLU A 93 0.92 7.06 26.18
N GLY A 94 -0.26 7.62 25.88
CA GLY A 94 -0.65 8.97 26.32
C GLY A 94 0.02 10.11 25.55
N ARG A 95 0.60 9.86 24.37
CA ARG A 95 1.26 10.88 23.54
C ARG A 95 0.36 12.09 23.25
N TRP A 96 -0.93 11.86 23.12
CA TRP A 96 -1.94 12.87 22.84
C TRP A 96 -2.91 13.09 24.03
N GLY A 97 -2.40 12.87 25.24
CA GLY A 97 -3.14 13.03 26.48
C GLY A 97 -3.73 11.72 27.01
N VAL A 98 -3.93 11.70 28.33
CA VAL A 98 -4.57 10.61 29.05
C VAL A 98 -6.02 11.00 29.31
N PHE A 99 -6.96 10.15 28.91
CA PHE A 99 -8.40 10.42 29.03
C PHE A 99 -9.09 9.35 29.87
N GLU A 100 -10.15 9.74 30.55
CA GLU A 100 -10.99 8.84 31.33
C GLU A 100 -12.21 8.34 30.51
N GLY A 101 -12.81 7.24 30.95
CA GLY A 101 -14.01 6.67 30.35
C GLY A 101 -13.79 5.33 29.65
N GLN A 102 -14.74 4.90 28.83
CA GLN A 102 -14.66 3.65 28.08
C GLN A 102 -13.50 3.69 27.05
N ARG A 103 -12.92 2.53 26.78
CA ARG A 103 -11.73 2.37 25.90
C ARG A 103 -11.89 3.05 24.55
N LYS A 104 -13.03 2.86 23.87
CA LYS A 104 -13.31 3.50 22.57
C LYS A 104 -13.32 5.02 22.68
N HIS A 105 -13.97 5.55 23.71
CA HIS A 105 -14.07 6.99 23.93
C HIS A 105 -12.72 7.64 24.26
N LYS A 106 -11.89 6.97 25.07
CA LYS A 106 -10.50 7.40 25.32
C LYS A 106 -9.70 7.47 24.03
N LEU A 107 -9.78 6.43 23.19
CA LEU A 107 -9.10 6.37 21.91
C LEU A 107 -9.60 7.46 20.96
N ASP A 108 -10.91 7.69 20.86
CA ASP A 108 -11.47 8.74 20.01
C ASP A 108 -10.98 10.14 20.43
N LYS A 109 -10.93 10.43 21.74
CA LYS A 109 -10.39 11.71 22.24
C LYS A 109 -8.91 11.89 21.88
N SER A 110 -8.08 10.88 22.13
CA SER A 110 -6.66 10.91 21.81
C SER A 110 -6.43 11.09 20.31
N LEU A 111 -7.15 10.35 19.46
CA LEU A 111 -7.06 10.44 18.01
C LEU A 111 -7.51 11.81 17.46
N ARG A 112 -8.47 12.47 18.09
CA ARG A 112 -8.86 13.84 17.73
C ARG A 112 -7.74 14.84 18.02
N VAL A 113 -7.02 14.68 19.15
CA VAL A 113 -5.84 15.50 19.44
C VAL A 113 -4.73 15.21 18.43
N ALA A 114 -4.49 13.93 18.09
CA ALA A 114 -3.55 13.56 17.04
C ALA A 114 -3.89 14.23 15.69
N TYR A 115 -5.17 14.27 15.32
CA TYR A 115 -5.61 14.95 14.11
C TYR A 115 -5.41 16.47 14.16
N SER A 116 -5.61 17.08 15.34
CA SER A 116 -5.36 18.52 15.52
C SER A 116 -3.86 18.90 15.42
N GLU A 117 -2.93 17.97 15.62
CA GLU A 117 -1.51 18.14 15.31
C GLU A 117 -1.21 17.88 13.82
N PHE A 118 -1.87 16.90 13.20
CA PHE A 118 -1.69 16.57 11.79
C PHE A 118 -2.10 17.72 10.85
N GLN A 119 -3.20 18.41 11.12
CA GLN A 119 -3.69 19.48 10.27
C GLN A 119 -2.71 20.67 10.12
N PRO A 120 -2.14 21.27 11.20
CA PRO A 120 -1.10 22.30 11.08
C PRO A 120 0.13 21.78 10.36
N TRP A 121 0.54 20.52 10.61
CA TRP A 121 1.66 19.90 9.92
C TRP A 121 1.46 19.89 8.40
N CYS A 122 0.25 19.56 7.92
CA CYS A 122 -0.10 19.63 6.50
C CYS A 122 -0.07 21.08 5.99
N ARG A 123 -0.66 22.02 6.73
CA ARG A 123 -0.69 23.44 6.32
C ARG A 123 0.70 24.04 6.17
N CYS A 124 1.60 23.78 7.12
CA CYS A 124 2.99 24.27 7.07
C CYS A 124 3.78 23.75 5.86
N ARG A 125 3.33 22.62 5.26
CA ARG A 125 3.97 21.98 4.09
C ARG A 125 3.20 22.17 2.78
N ALA A 126 2.17 23.03 2.78
CA ALA A 126 1.27 23.25 1.64
C ALA A 126 0.64 21.95 1.10
N ILE A 127 0.37 20.98 1.99
CA ILE A 127 -0.25 19.70 1.64
C ILE A 127 -1.76 19.84 1.69
N SER A 128 -2.41 19.60 0.55
CA SER A 128 -3.87 19.42 0.48
C SER A 128 -4.23 17.96 0.74
N THR A 129 -5.10 17.72 1.71
CA THR A 129 -5.57 16.38 2.06
C THR A 129 -7.07 16.35 2.31
N SER A 130 -7.72 15.29 1.87
CA SER A 130 -9.13 15.00 2.16
C SER A 130 -9.31 14.06 3.36
N GLN A 131 -8.24 13.90 4.18
CA GLN A 131 -8.29 13.01 5.34
C GLN A 131 -9.28 13.54 6.38
N PRO A 132 -10.32 12.77 6.74
CA PRO A 132 -11.24 13.14 7.81
C PRO A 132 -10.58 12.99 9.19
N VAL A 133 -11.24 13.50 10.21
CA VAL A 133 -10.82 13.39 11.62
C VAL A 133 -10.54 11.93 11.98
N PHE A 134 -9.45 11.70 12.71
CA PHE A 134 -9.09 10.37 13.18
C PHE A 134 -10.06 9.94 14.31
N THR A 135 -10.55 8.71 14.20
CA THR A 135 -11.48 8.08 15.16
C THR A 135 -11.09 6.62 15.38
N ALA A 136 -11.63 5.98 16.39
CA ALA A 136 -11.46 4.55 16.61
C ALA A 136 -11.92 3.71 15.40
N ASN A 137 -12.95 4.15 14.68
CA ASN A 137 -13.39 3.50 13.44
C ASN A 137 -12.36 3.66 12.30
N SER A 138 -11.68 4.79 12.22
CA SER A 138 -10.64 5.02 11.19
C SER A 138 -9.39 4.17 11.38
N VAL A 139 -9.22 3.57 12.57
CA VAL A 139 -8.12 2.64 12.86
C VAL A 139 -8.61 1.20 13.14
N ASN A 140 -9.81 0.86 12.66
CA ASN A 140 -10.45 -0.46 12.82
C ASN A 140 -10.60 -0.92 14.27
N ARG A 141 -10.86 0.02 15.22
CA ARG A 141 -11.01 -0.25 16.66
C ARG A 141 -12.39 0.16 17.21
N GLY A 142 -13.32 0.50 16.30
CA GLY A 142 -14.65 0.95 16.70
C GLY A 142 -15.55 -0.15 17.25
N GLU A 143 -15.46 -1.36 16.68
CA GLU A 143 -16.36 -2.48 17.00
C GLU A 143 -15.72 -3.46 17.98
N SER A 144 -14.45 -3.79 17.81
CA SER A 144 -13.75 -4.73 18.68
C SER A 144 -12.33 -4.27 19.02
N PRO A 145 -11.94 -4.37 20.31
CA PRO A 145 -10.57 -4.11 20.73
C PRO A 145 -9.58 -5.19 20.27
N ASN A 146 -10.07 -6.35 19.83
CA ASN A 146 -9.25 -7.49 19.44
C ASN A 146 -8.85 -7.49 17.96
N TYR A 147 -9.44 -6.59 17.14
CA TYR A 147 -9.01 -6.44 15.76
C TYR A 147 -7.65 -5.77 15.70
N PHE A 148 -6.79 -6.24 14.80
CA PHE A 148 -5.53 -5.55 14.52
C PHE A 148 -5.83 -4.17 13.93
N PRO A 149 -5.17 -3.10 14.42
CA PRO A 149 -5.35 -1.76 13.89
C PRO A 149 -4.99 -1.67 12.42
N GLU A 150 -5.88 -1.07 11.65
CA GLU A 150 -5.69 -0.79 10.23
C GLU A 150 -6.27 0.57 9.92
N PHE A 151 -5.48 1.47 9.38
CA PHE A 151 -5.94 2.82 9.04
C PHE A 151 -6.79 2.81 7.77
N LYS A 152 -8.05 3.24 7.89
CA LYS A 152 -9.02 3.30 6.78
C LYS A 152 -8.90 4.63 6.02
N GLY A 153 -7.71 4.92 5.50
CA GLY A 153 -7.44 6.11 4.70
C GLY A 153 -7.36 5.78 3.21
N LYS A 154 -7.63 6.78 2.36
CA LYS A 154 -7.28 6.69 0.94
C LYS A 154 -5.75 6.56 0.80
N ALA A 155 -5.27 5.91 -0.26
CA ALA A 155 -3.84 5.71 -0.50
C ALA A 155 -3.04 7.03 -0.44
N SER A 156 -3.56 8.09 -1.07
CA SER A 156 -2.95 9.42 -1.05
C SER A 156 -2.89 10.05 0.34
N ASN A 157 -3.95 9.88 1.15
CA ASN A 157 -4.00 10.41 2.52
C ASN A 157 -3.08 9.62 3.46
N THR A 158 -3.07 8.29 3.35
CA THR A 158 -2.23 7.42 4.17
C THR A 158 -0.75 7.78 4.04
N ARG A 159 -0.29 8.16 2.84
CA ARG A 159 1.07 8.68 2.62
C ARG A 159 1.40 9.86 3.54
N TRP A 160 0.53 10.86 3.59
CA TRP A 160 0.77 12.06 4.39
C TRP A 160 0.73 11.79 5.89
N VAL A 161 -0.18 10.93 6.33
CA VAL A 161 -0.23 10.50 7.74
C VAL A 161 1.03 9.72 8.12
N THR A 162 1.56 8.89 7.21
CA THR A 162 2.84 8.18 7.43
C THR A 162 3.99 9.15 7.61
N MET A 163 4.10 10.17 6.75
CA MET A 163 5.17 11.17 6.84
C MET A 163 5.07 12.02 8.11
N TRP A 164 3.85 12.40 8.50
CA TRP A 164 3.63 13.10 9.77
C TRP A 164 4.02 12.23 10.97
N LEU A 165 3.61 10.96 11.00
CA LEU A 165 4.01 10.04 12.09
C LEU A 165 5.51 9.79 12.14
N CYS A 166 6.19 9.82 11.00
CA CYS A 166 7.66 9.76 10.99
C CYS A 166 8.28 10.93 11.75
N ASP A 167 7.79 12.17 11.52
CA ASP A 167 8.24 13.34 12.25
C ASP A 167 7.91 13.24 13.74
N VAL A 168 6.69 12.82 14.10
CA VAL A 168 6.28 12.61 15.50
C VAL A 168 7.22 11.63 16.20
N LEU A 169 7.49 10.48 15.58
CA LEU A 169 8.34 9.42 16.14
C LEU A 169 9.81 9.86 16.24
N TYR A 170 10.30 10.63 15.28
CA TYR A 170 11.64 11.21 15.33
C TYR A 170 11.83 12.09 16.57
N HIS A 171 10.84 12.92 16.91
CA HIS A 171 10.89 13.79 18.09
C HIS A 171 10.70 13.04 19.43
N ILE A 172 10.07 11.87 19.43
CA ILE A 172 9.97 11.03 20.63
C ILE A 172 11.33 10.40 20.98
N GLY A 173 12.17 10.15 19.96
CA GLY A 173 13.49 9.56 20.14
C GLY A 173 13.66 8.18 19.46
N PRO A 174 14.83 7.58 19.64
CA PRO A 174 15.17 6.33 18.95
C PRO A 174 14.34 5.16 19.47
N ARG A 175 13.53 4.57 18.58
CA ARG A 175 12.72 3.36 18.85
C ARG A 175 12.45 2.60 17.55
N THR A 176 12.02 1.35 17.67
CA THR A 176 11.80 0.47 16.50
C THR A 176 10.75 1.05 15.53
N GLU A 177 9.71 1.72 16.05
CA GLU A 177 8.70 2.39 15.24
C GLU A 177 9.30 3.55 14.42
N ALA A 178 10.23 4.30 14.98
CA ALA A 178 10.92 5.37 14.24
C ALA A 178 11.72 4.79 13.06
N ALA A 179 12.42 3.67 13.24
CA ALA A 179 13.12 2.98 12.17
C ALA A 179 12.17 2.45 11.09
N LEU A 180 11.01 1.87 11.50
CA LEU A 180 9.96 1.46 10.58
C LEU A 180 9.49 2.64 9.72
N PHE A 181 9.07 3.74 10.35
CA PHE A 181 8.53 4.90 9.64
C PHE A 181 9.57 5.62 8.79
N TRP A 182 10.84 5.65 9.22
CA TRP A 182 11.93 6.12 8.38
C TRP A 182 12.03 5.32 7.09
N GLY A 183 12.04 3.98 7.16
CA GLY A 183 12.10 3.12 5.97
C GLY A 183 10.90 3.33 5.03
N LEU A 184 9.68 3.46 5.60
CA LEU A 184 8.48 3.75 4.83
C LEU A 184 8.56 5.11 4.13
N CYS A 185 9.01 6.15 4.82
CA CYS A 185 9.16 7.50 4.26
C CYS A 185 10.25 7.57 3.18
N GLU A 186 11.35 6.85 3.35
CA GLU A 186 12.42 6.79 2.35
C GLU A 186 11.93 6.13 1.04
N MET A 187 11.14 5.06 1.12
CA MET A 187 10.51 4.47 -0.06
C MET A 187 9.57 5.46 -0.76
N LEU A 188 8.70 6.14 0.01
CA LEU A 188 7.79 7.16 -0.51
C LEU A 188 8.55 8.33 -1.16
N HIS A 189 9.64 8.78 -0.55
CA HIS A 189 10.49 9.84 -1.08
C HIS A 189 11.08 9.42 -2.45
N ILE A 190 11.66 8.22 -2.54
CA ILE A 190 12.23 7.72 -3.79
C ILE A 190 11.16 7.65 -4.88
N MET A 191 9.98 7.15 -4.58
CA MET A 191 8.88 7.00 -5.55
C MET A 191 8.31 8.33 -6.06
N HIS A 192 8.51 9.43 -5.35
CA HIS A 192 7.90 10.71 -5.73
C HIS A 192 8.91 11.75 -6.22
N VAL A 193 10.20 11.61 -5.89
CA VAL A 193 11.22 12.63 -6.18
C VAL A 193 12.06 12.25 -7.40
N PHE A 194 12.33 10.96 -7.60
CA PHE A 194 13.17 10.53 -8.72
C PHE A 194 12.33 10.37 -9.99
N PRO A 195 12.68 11.06 -11.08
CA PRO A 195 11.96 10.95 -12.34
C PRO A 195 12.40 9.74 -13.15
N GLY A 196 11.56 9.34 -14.10
CA GLY A 196 11.88 8.32 -15.11
C GLY A 196 11.58 6.89 -14.64
N PRO A 197 11.51 5.95 -15.61
CA PRO A 197 11.13 4.56 -15.33
C PRO A 197 12.24 3.71 -14.71
N TRP A 198 13.47 4.21 -14.69
CA TRP A 198 14.65 3.51 -14.20
C TRP A 198 15.37 4.34 -13.13
N LEU A 199 15.62 3.70 -11.99
CA LEU A 199 16.45 4.26 -10.94
C LEU A 199 17.94 4.01 -11.24
N THR A 200 18.81 4.89 -10.74
CA THR A 200 20.25 4.53 -10.70
C THR A 200 20.47 3.38 -9.73
N GLY A 201 21.51 2.58 -9.93
CA GLY A 201 21.82 1.45 -9.05
C GLY A 201 21.92 1.84 -7.57
N ARG A 202 22.50 3.02 -7.28
CA ARG A 202 22.57 3.56 -5.90
C ARG A 202 21.19 3.85 -5.32
N VAL A 203 20.27 4.41 -6.07
CA VAL A 203 18.91 4.75 -5.61
C VAL A 203 18.08 3.48 -5.46
N ALA A 204 18.20 2.52 -6.40
CA ALA A 204 17.55 1.22 -6.31
C ALA A 204 17.97 0.45 -5.04
N GLN A 205 19.26 0.47 -4.70
CA GLN A 205 19.76 -0.13 -3.45
C GLN A 205 19.27 0.62 -2.20
N ARG A 206 19.14 1.95 -2.26
CA ARG A 206 18.51 2.74 -1.16
C ARG A 206 17.06 2.31 -0.95
N PHE A 207 16.28 2.15 -2.03
CA PHE A 207 14.88 1.68 -1.93
C PHE A 207 14.81 0.29 -1.28
N ALA A 208 15.61 -0.66 -1.76
CA ALA A 208 15.65 -2.02 -1.20
C ALA A 208 16.08 -2.05 0.27
N ARG A 209 17.07 -1.22 0.65
CA ARG A 209 17.49 -1.07 2.05
C ARG A 209 16.36 -0.49 2.90
N ALA A 210 15.68 0.54 2.44
CA ALA A 210 14.56 1.16 3.14
C ALA A 210 13.41 0.14 3.36
N CYS A 211 13.09 -0.63 2.32
CA CYS A 211 12.12 -1.72 2.38
C CYS A 211 12.52 -2.75 3.44
N ARG A 212 13.76 -3.21 3.43
CA ARG A 212 14.27 -4.18 4.41
C ARG A 212 14.23 -3.65 5.84
N VAL A 213 14.65 -2.39 6.07
CA VAL A 213 14.58 -1.75 7.39
C VAL A 213 13.14 -1.70 7.88
N ALA A 214 12.20 -1.27 7.02
CA ALA A 214 10.79 -1.21 7.38
C ALA A 214 10.23 -2.59 7.75
N LEU A 215 10.46 -3.61 6.93
CA LEU A 215 9.92 -4.95 7.15
C LEU A 215 10.54 -5.65 8.37
N LEU A 216 11.85 -5.51 8.58
CA LEU A 216 12.52 -6.05 9.77
C LEU A 216 12.00 -5.37 11.05
N SER A 217 11.88 -4.05 11.05
CA SER A 217 11.33 -3.30 12.19
C SER A 217 9.88 -3.71 12.47
N TYR A 218 9.05 -3.84 11.42
CA TYR A 218 7.68 -4.32 11.56
C TYR A 218 7.63 -5.74 12.15
N GLY A 219 8.48 -6.65 11.66
CA GLY A 219 8.60 -8.01 12.18
C GLY A 219 9.06 -8.06 13.65
N CYS A 220 9.96 -7.17 14.08
CA CYS A 220 10.35 -7.03 15.48
C CYS A 220 9.17 -6.60 16.36
N LEU A 221 8.42 -5.56 15.93
CA LEU A 221 7.23 -5.08 16.63
C LEU A 221 6.13 -6.15 16.69
N ALA A 222 5.94 -6.91 15.61
CA ALA A 222 4.99 -8.01 15.58
C ALA A 222 5.33 -9.12 16.59
N ARG A 223 6.60 -9.50 16.70
CA ARG A 223 7.05 -10.50 17.68
C ARG A 223 6.90 -10.02 19.11
N ALA A 224 7.28 -8.76 19.39
CA ALA A 224 7.11 -8.15 20.71
C ALA A 224 5.61 -8.10 21.11
N ALA A 225 4.76 -7.60 20.25
CA ALA A 225 3.32 -7.53 20.52
C ALA A 225 2.69 -8.91 20.72
N LYS A 226 3.16 -9.93 19.98
CA LYS A 226 2.72 -11.32 20.16
C LYS A 226 3.15 -11.88 21.51
N ALA A 227 4.38 -11.61 21.95
CA ALA A 227 4.88 -12.03 23.26
C ALA A 227 4.06 -11.40 24.40
N ASP A 228 3.64 -10.14 24.23
CA ASP A 228 2.82 -9.40 25.20
C ASP A 228 1.31 -9.66 25.04
N CYS A 229 0.90 -10.60 24.19
CA CYS A 229 -0.49 -10.92 23.87
C CYS A 229 -1.30 -9.69 23.43
N LEU A 230 -0.65 -8.70 22.79
CA LEU A 230 -1.30 -7.50 22.27
C LEU A 230 -1.76 -7.70 20.82
N PRO A 231 -3.01 -7.33 20.47
CA PRO A 231 -3.50 -7.39 19.10
C PRO A 231 -2.98 -6.19 18.28
N LEU A 232 -1.65 -6.10 18.14
CA LEU A 232 -0.93 -5.06 17.42
C LEU A 232 0.03 -5.70 16.39
N TRP A 233 0.40 -4.95 15.36
CA TRP A 233 1.44 -5.27 14.39
C TRP A 233 1.26 -6.62 13.67
N GLY A 234 0.01 -6.97 13.31
CA GLY A 234 -0.26 -8.21 12.57
C GLY A 234 0.36 -8.19 11.17
N VAL A 235 1.24 -9.17 10.89
CA VAL A 235 1.84 -9.32 9.57
C VAL A 235 0.80 -9.87 8.57
N LYS A 236 0.76 -9.30 7.37
CA LYS A 236 -0.17 -9.64 6.29
C LYS A 236 0.60 -10.01 5.01
N PRO A 237 -0.01 -10.75 4.09
CA PRO A 237 0.62 -11.11 2.82
C PRO A 237 1.19 -9.92 2.03
N LYS A 238 0.60 -8.72 2.18
CA LYS A 238 1.10 -7.49 1.55
C LYS A 238 2.51 -7.08 2.02
N HIS A 239 2.91 -7.44 3.24
CA HIS A 239 4.29 -7.24 3.71
C HIS A 239 5.26 -8.12 2.91
N HIS A 240 4.90 -9.37 2.65
CA HIS A 240 5.68 -10.28 1.83
C HIS A 240 5.75 -9.81 0.36
N GLN A 241 4.66 -9.28 -0.19
CA GLN A 241 4.67 -8.66 -1.53
C GLN A 241 5.58 -7.45 -1.60
N LEU A 242 5.65 -6.64 -0.53
CA LEU A 242 6.58 -5.52 -0.45
C LEU A 242 8.04 -5.99 -0.39
N ASP A 243 8.35 -7.11 0.27
CA ASP A 243 9.69 -7.70 0.26
C ASP A 243 10.12 -8.07 -1.17
N HIS A 244 9.26 -8.76 -1.92
CA HIS A 244 9.51 -9.05 -3.34
C HIS A 244 9.66 -7.79 -4.19
N LEU A 245 8.88 -6.75 -3.95
CA LEU A 245 9.03 -5.47 -4.64
C LEU A 245 10.42 -4.88 -4.40
N GLY A 246 10.91 -4.89 -3.15
CA GLY A 246 12.26 -4.44 -2.80
C GLY A 246 13.36 -5.21 -3.56
N GLU A 247 13.21 -6.53 -3.68
CA GLU A 247 14.13 -7.38 -4.43
C GLU A 247 14.10 -7.11 -5.94
N VAL A 248 12.90 -6.96 -6.50
CA VAL A 248 12.74 -6.62 -7.93
C VAL A 248 13.40 -5.29 -8.23
N VAL A 249 13.14 -4.25 -7.44
CA VAL A 249 13.74 -2.92 -7.62
C VAL A 249 15.28 -2.98 -7.54
N ALA A 250 15.82 -3.71 -6.56
CA ALA A 250 17.27 -3.87 -6.42
C ALA A 250 17.93 -4.52 -7.63
N ARG A 251 17.26 -5.50 -8.24
CA ARG A 251 17.77 -6.30 -9.35
C ARG A 251 17.59 -5.61 -10.71
N THR A 252 16.40 -5.05 -10.96
CA THR A 252 16.00 -4.54 -12.27
C THR A 252 16.21 -3.05 -12.41
N HIS A 253 16.36 -2.33 -11.31
CA HIS A 253 16.35 -0.87 -11.22
C HIS A 253 15.03 -0.23 -11.70
N LEU A 254 13.97 -1.02 -11.90
CA LEU A 254 12.65 -0.50 -12.26
C LEU A 254 12.17 0.48 -11.18
N HIS A 255 11.76 1.65 -11.60
CA HIS A 255 11.16 2.63 -10.67
C HIS A 255 9.77 2.16 -10.24
N PRO A 256 9.52 1.88 -8.95
CA PRO A 256 8.26 1.28 -8.51
C PRO A 256 7.03 2.14 -8.80
N GLY A 257 7.18 3.47 -8.88
CA GLY A 257 6.09 4.37 -9.26
C GLY A 257 5.54 4.16 -10.68
N TYR A 258 6.25 3.45 -11.55
CA TYR A 258 5.76 3.08 -12.88
C TYR A 258 4.99 1.74 -12.90
N ALA A 259 5.02 1.01 -11.78
CA ALA A 259 4.26 -0.23 -11.61
C ALA A 259 3.05 -0.06 -10.67
N TRP A 260 2.71 1.14 -10.24
CA TRP A 260 1.57 1.38 -9.37
C TRP A 260 0.25 1.54 -10.14
N ALA A 261 -0.83 1.04 -9.59
CA ALA A 261 -2.14 1.00 -10.23
C ALA A 261 -3.03 2.24 -9.95
N PHE A 262 -2.46 3.40 -9.57
CA PHE A 262 -3.28 4.59 -9.31
C PHE A 262 -4.08 5.04 -10.53
N CYS A 263 -3.46 5.02 -11.72
CA CYS A 263 -4.14 5.38 -12.97
C CYS A 263 -5.21 4.34 -13.33
N ASP A 264 -4.91 3.05 -13.13
CA ASP A 264 -5.83 1.96 -13.44
C ASP A 264 -7.05 1.97 -12.50
N GLU A 265 -6.85 2.25 -11.21
CA GLU A 265 -7.95 2.40 -10.24
C GLU A 265 -8.83 3.59 -10.56
N ASP A 266 -8.26 4.74 -10.96
CA ASP A 266 -9.03 5.90 -11.39
C ASP A 266 -9.81 5.59 -12.67
N PHE A 267 -9.19 4.90 -13.63
CA PHE A 267 -9.84 4.42 -14.84
C PHE A 267 -10.99 3.46 -14.51
N ASN A 268 -10.76 2.45 -13.66
CA ASN A 268 -11.79 1.53 -13.20
C ASN A 268 -12.94 2.26 -12.53
N GLY A 269 -12.65 3.26 -11.70
CA GLY A 269 -13.67 4.11 -11.07
C GLY A 269 -14.52 4.86 -12.08
N ARG A 270 -13.93 5.34 -13.20
CA ARG A 270 -14.65 5.97 -14.31
C ARG A 270 -15.55 4.97 -15.05
N ILE A 271 -15.03 3.79 -15.36
CA ILE A 271 -15.80 2.71 -16.01
C ILE A 271 -16.96 2.26 -15.12
N CYS A 272 -16.74 2.07 -13.81
CA CYS A 272 -17.80 1.71 -12.87
C CYS A 272 -18.93 2.74 -12.83
N LYS A 273 -18.62 4.06 -12.90
CA LYS A 273 -19.64 5.11 -13.00
C LYS A 273 -20.45 5.02 -14.30
N VAL A 274 -19.80 4.74 -15.43
CA VAL A 274 -20.48 4.50 -16.70
C VAL A 274 -21.34 3.24 -16.63
N ALA A 275 -20.80 2.16 -16.04
CA ALA A 275 -21.50 0.90 -15.86
C ALA A 275 -22.75 1.05 -14.99
N ALA A 276 -22.67 1.78 -13.89
CA ALA A 276 -23.81 2.04 -12.99
C ALA A 276 -24.97 2.78 -13.72
N ALA A 277 -24.67 3.53 -14.79
CA ALA A 277 -25.67 4.18 -15.63
C ALA A 277 -26.19 3.29 -16.78
N CYS A 278 -25.74 2.03 -16.89
CA CYS A 278 -26.13 1.07 -17.92
C CYS A 278 -26.98 -0.04 -17.32
N MET A 279 -28.29 0.19 -17.20
CA MET A 279 -29.20 -0.68 -16.44
C MET A 279 -29.73 -1.92 -17.22
N HIS A 280 -29.29 -2.15 -18.46
CA HIS A 280 -29.87 -3.22 -19.30
C HIS A 280 -29.08 -4.53 -19.19
N PRO A 281 -29.65 -5.61 -18.61
CA PRO A 281 -28.90 -6.83 -18.28
C PRO A 281 -28.32 -7.57 -19.49
N HIS A 282 -29.02 -7.59 -20.64
CA HIS A 282 -28.63 -8.39 -21.80
C HIS A 282 -27.57 -7.75 -22.71
N VAL A 283 -27.44 -6.44 -22.68
CA VAL A 283 -26.48 -5.69 -23.52
C VAL A 283 -25.56 -4.79 -22.68
N PHE A 284 -25.40 -5.13 -21.41
CA PHE A 284 -24.66 -4.36 -20.43
C PHE A 284 -23.25 -4.01 -20.92
N SER A 285 -22.45 -5.01 -21.28
CA SER A 285 -21.05 -4.81 -21.70
C SER A 285 -20.94 -3.93 -22.94
N LEU A 286 -21.82 -4.14 -23.92
CA LEU A 286 -21.85 -3.31 -25.14
C LEU A 286 -22.20 -1.86 -24.81
N ARG A 287 -23.22 -1.62 -24.00
CA ARG A 287 -23.62 -0.26 -23.59
C ARG A 287 -22.56 0.46 -22.76
N VAL A 288 -21.83 -0.25 -21.93
CA VAL A 288 -20.68 0.34 -21.19
C VAL A 288 -19.60 0.78 -22.18
N LEU A 289 -19.24 -0.08 -23.15
CA LEU A 289 -18.24 0.23 -24.17
C LEU A 289 -18.67 1.43 -25.05
N GLU A 290 -19.91 1.41 -25.55
CA GLU A 290 -20.45 2.52 -26.37
C GLU A 290 -20.41 3.87 -25.63
N LYS A 291 -20.93 3.90 -24.39
CA LYS A 291 -20.94 5.13 -23.58
C LYS A 291 -19.52 5.58 -23.20
N TYR A 292 -18.63 4.65 -22.89
CA TYR A 292 -17.25 4.99 -22.58
C TYR A 292 -16.52 5.54 -23.81
N SER A 293 -16.68 4.88 -24.99
CA SER A 293 -16.09 5.34 -26.25
C SER A 293 -16.58 6.74 -26.64
N LEU A 294 -17.89 6.99 -26.50
CA LEU A 294 -18.45 8.32 -26.71
C LEU A 294 -17.86 9.37 -25.76
N LYS A 295 -17.72 9.04 -24.48
CA LYS A 295 -17.13 9.94 -23.49
C LYS A 295 -15.67 10.26 -23.80
N VAL A 296 -14.87 9.26 -24.22
CA VAL A 296 -13.48 9.46 -24.64
C VAL A 296 -13.43 10.36 -25.88
N TRP A 297 -14.28 10.09 -26.87
CA TRP A 297 -14.34 10.88 -28.11
C TRP A 297 -14.67 12.35 -27.81
N LEU A 298 -15.69 12.63 -27.00
CA LEU A 298 -16.04 13.99 -26.58
C LEU A 298 -14.90 14.70 -25.87
N SER A 299 -14.20 13.98 -24.95
CA SER A 299 -13.05 14.56 -24.23
C SER A 299 -11.87 14.89 -25.16
N LEU A 300 -11.69 14.12 -26.23
CA LEU A 300 -10.66 14.40 -27.25
C LEU A 300 -11.03 15.58 -28.13
N GLU A 301 -12.32 15.74 -28.49
CA GLU A 301 -12.81 16.90 -29.24
C GLU A 301 -12.68 18.19 -28.41
N ASP A 302 -13.02 18.16 -27.10
CA ASP A 302 -12.84 19.30 -26.20
C ASP A 302 -11.35 19.71 -26.13
N ALA A 303 -10.45 18.75 -25.92
CA ALA A 303 -9.01 19.01 -25.89
C ALA A 303 -8.47 19.57 -27.22
N ARG A 304 -9.07 19.17 -28.36
CA ARG A 304 -8.70 19.65 -29.68
C ARG A 304 -9.18 21.11 -29.89
N THR A 305 -10.38 21.43 -29.43
CA THR A 305 -10.92 22.81 -29.48
C THR A 305 -10.14 23.77 -28.59
N ASP A 306 -9.72 23.34 -27.40
CA ASP A 306 -8.88 24.11 -26.49
C ASP A 306 -7.46 24.34 -27.04
N SER A 307 -6.93 23.41 -27.81
CA SER A 307 -5.62 23.55 -28.47
C SER A 307 -5.65 24.55 -29.64
N VAL A 308 -6.80 24.71 -30.27
CA VAL A 308 -7.02 25.69 -31.38
C VAL A 308 -7.27 27.10 -30.84
N ASN A 309 -7.91 27.22 -29.66
CA ASN A 309 -8.18 28.46 -28.96
C ASN A 309 -7.60 28.48 -27.55
N PRO A 310 -6.27 28.60 -27.40
CA PRO A 310 -5.66 28.57 -26.07
C PRO A 310 -6.09 29.81 -25.27
N PRO A 311 -6.44 29.67 -23.98
CA PRO A 311 -7.03 30.72 -23.13
C PRO A 311 -6.15 31.96 -22.92
N TRP A 312 -4.88 31.94 -23.36
CA TRP A 312 -3.97 33.10 -23.29
C TRP A 312 -4.02 34.00 -24.53
N LYS A 313 -4.90 33.76 -25.50
CA LYS A 313 -5.11 34.61 -26.69
C LYS A 313 -6.24 35.66 -26.56
N THR A 314 -6.83 35.79 -25.35
CA THR A 314 -7.80 36.84 -25.04
C THR A 314 -7.18 37.98 -24.25
#